data_f0286c776d53801fa8ebf8fc0df2d151
#
_entry.id   f0286c776d53801fa8ebf8fc0df2d151
#
_cell.length_a   1.000
_cell.length_b   1.000
_cell.length_c   1.000
_cell.angle_alpha   90.00
_cell.angle_beta   90.00
_cell.angle_gamma   90.00
#
_symmetry.space_group_name_H-M   'P 1'
#
loop_
_entity.id
_entity.type
_entity.pdbx_description
1 polymer ?
#
loop_
_entity_poly.entity_id
_entity_poly.type
_entity_poly.pdbx_seq_one_letter_code
_entity_poly.pdbx_strand_id
1 'polypeptide(L)'
;MSAVADRARQVRRRLGPPRSWAGRVDAALTAPGPGYRLVEVQTLLSLLIALRLLGRDWTRIADRPAELTGGLTVVSWLPPLPAAALVVVQVLGVAGVAAVVSRRLPRAGYAVAWSSYTVLTALWGESGKVMHNDVLTVTVGAVLLFASVPGRGRSGGWSVRWGWPPRAALAVLATVYWLTGAQKLRHSGPEWVLSDNMAWVLRQGAVGHGAQVAHWVADHLVVSQLLAGGALALELTAPLWLAVRRTRALFAVAVLLMHTSIWWFLGLDYSAWVLTAAAVAVPMSLRPERRLVDVVRRRPAPPPAAPERPTALTPAGDAALPAPR
;
A
#
# COMPACT_ATOMS: atom_id res chain seq x y z
N MET A 1 5.61 6.63 27.36
CA MET A 1 5.00 7.48 26.29
C MET A 1 5.70 8.81 26.31
N SER A 2 6.21 9.30 25.17
CA SER A 2 7.14 10.45 25.19
C SER A 2 6.39 11.78 25.38
N ALA A 3 7.03 12.72 26.08
CA ALA A 3 6.58 14.12 26.25
C ALA A 3 6.12 14.80 24.93
N VAL A 4 6.60 14.31 23.78
CA VAL A 4 6.20 14.76 22.44
C VAL A 4 4.75 14.38 22.12
N ALA A 5 4.31 13.17 22.49
CA ALA A 5 2.93 12.74 22.25
C ALA A 5 1.94 13.50 23.13
N ASP A 6 2.35 13.85 24.35
CA ASP A 6 1.53 14.62 25.27
C ASP A 6 1.48 16.10 24.87
N ARG A 7 2.59 16.67 24.40
CA ARG A 7 2.62 18.02 23.82
C ARG A 7 1.74 18.12 22.57
N ALA A 8 1.78 17.11 21.69
CA ALA A 8 0.91 17.07 20.51
C ALA A 8 -0.58 16.96 20.89
N ARG A 9 -0.92 16.20 21.93
CA ARG A 9 -2.30 16.14 22.47
C ARG A 9 -2.74 17.46 23.09
N GLN A 10 -1.84 18.11 23.82
CA GLN A 10 -2.11 19.39 24.49
C GLN A 10 -2.31 20.53 23.48
N VAL A 11 -1.49 20.57 22.39
CA VAL A 11 -1.67 21.51 21.28
C VAL A 11 -2.99 21.24 20.55
N ARG A 12 -3.35 19.98 20.30
CA ARG A 12 -4.64 19.61 19.69
C ARG A 12 -5.85 20.00 20.56
N ARG A 13 -5.74 19.90 21.89
CA ARG A 13 -6.80 20.36 22.81
C ARG A 13 -6.98 21.87 22.78
N ARG A 14 -5.90 22.65 22.59
CA ARG A 14 -5.95 24.13 22.51
C ARG A 14 -6.53 24.65 21.20
N LEU A 15 -6.32 23.93 20.07
CA LEU A 15 -6.76 24.37 18.74
C LEU A 15 -8.21 23.99 18.44
N GLY A 16 -8.86 23.17 19.27
CA GLY A 16 -10.19 22.64 18.99
C GLY A 16 -10.24 21.68 17.78
N PRO A 17 -11.37 21.04 17.51
CA PRO A 17 -11.52 20.20 16.33
C PRO A 17 -11.46 21.05 15.06
N PRO A 18 -10.80 20.57 13.97
CA PRO A 18 -10.76 21.31 12.73
C PRO A 18 -12.18 21.50 12.17
N ARG A 19 -12.55 22.74 11.89
CA ARG A 19 -13.91 23.12 11.44
C ARG A 19 -14.21 22.70 9.99
N SER A 20 -13.18 22.56 9.14
CA SER A 20 -13.33 22.17 7.74
C SER A 20 -13.06 20.68 7.54
N TRP A 21 -13.65 20.10 6.49
CA TRP A 21 -13.35 18.73 6.07
C TRP A 21 -11.87 18.55 5.71
N ALA A 22 -11.30 19.48 4.94
CA ALA A 22 -9.88 19.45 4.59
C ALA A 22 -8.97 19.43 5.84
N GLY A 23 -9.28 20.24 6.85
CA GLY A 23 -8.55 20.24 8.11
C GLY A 23 -8.66 18.90 8.88
N ARG A 24 -9.80 18.21 8.79
CA ARG A 24 -9.93 16.85 9.37
C ARG A 24 -9.08 15.83 8.66
N VAL A 25 -9.02 15.86 7.33
CA VAL A 25 -8.19 14.99 6.50
C VAL A 25 -6.72 15.24 6.80
N ASP A 26 -6.28 16.50 6.78
CA ASP A 26 -4.91 16.88 7.12
C ASP A 26 -4.52 16.37 8.52
N ALA A 27 -5.35 16.65 9.52
CA ALA A 27 -5.13 16.20 10.89
C ALA A 27 -5.08 14.67 11.02
N ALA A 28 -5.83 13.92 10.19
CA ALA A 28 -5.79 12.47 10.17
C ALA A 28 -4.51 11.94 9.50
N LEU A 29 -4.11 12.54 8.39
CA LEU A 29 -2.90 12.16 7.67
C LEU A 29 -1.63 12.49 8.47
N THR A 30 -1.57 13.66 9.08
CA THR A 30 -0.40 14.17 9.82
C THR A 30 -0.35 13.76 11.29
N ALA A 31 -1.29 12.95 11.78
CA ALA A 31 -1.26 12.47 13.15
C ALA A 31 0.04 11.67 13.45
N PRO A 32 0.64 11.79 14.64
CA PRO A 32 1.77 10.97 15.05
C PRO A 32 1.45 9.47 14.95
N GLY A 33 2.45 8.66 14.59
CA GLY A 33 2.33 7.21 14.53
C GLY A 33 3.60 6.51 14.99
N PRO A 34 3.51 5.22 15.35
CA PRO A 34 4.66 4.45 15.79
C PRO A 34 5.59 4.14 14.61
N GLY A 35 6.90 4.28 14.83
CA GLY A 35 7.90 4.07 13.79
C GLY A 35 7.92 2.65 13.22
N TYR A 36 7.59 1.65 14.04
CA TYR A 36 7.53 0.27 13.59
C TYR A 36 6.43 0.03 12.52
N ARG A 37 5.34 0.82 12.52
CA ARG A 37 4.30 0.68 11.50
C ARG A 37 4.81 1.07 10.11
N LEU A 38 5.59 2.15 10.03
CA LEU A 38 6.28 2.52 8.79
C LEU A 38 7.26 1.43 8.33
N VAL A 39 8.01 0.85 9.29
CA VAL A 39 8.95 -0.23 8.99
C VAL A 39 8.23 -1.47 8.46
N GLU A 40 7.11 -1.87 9.06
CA GLU A 40 6.31 -3.01 8.61
C GLU A 40 5.83 -2.81 7.18
N VAL A 41 5.19 -1.68 6.88
CA VAL A 41 4.67 -1.38 5.53
C VAL A 41 5.81 -1.33 4.51
N GLN A 42 6.92 -0.64 4.82
CA GLN A 42 8.07 -0.55 3.93
C GLN A 42 8.71 -1.92 3.68
N THR A 43 8.87 -2.74 4.73
CA THR A 43 9.45 -4.08 4.59
C THR A 43 8.57 -4.98 3.75
N LEU A 44 7.26 -4.99 3.98
CA LEU A 44 6.33 -5.81 3.21
C LEU A 44 6.28 -5.42 1.74
N LEU A 45 6.24 -4.11 1.44
CA LEU A 45 6.31 -3.63 0.04
C LEU A 45 7.66 -3.95 -0.59
N SER A 46 8.77 -3.87 0.16
CA SER A 46 10.08 -4.28 -0.36
C SER A 46 10.15 -5.78 -0.66
N LEU A 47 9.59 -6.62 0.22
CA LEU A 47 9.52 -8.06 -0.02
C LEU A 47 8.64 -8.41 -1.22
N LEU A 48 7.53 -7.68 -1.41
CA LEU A 48 6.72 -7.80 -2.63
C LEU A 48 7.54 -7.43 -3.87
N ILE A 49 8.27 -6.32 -3.84
CA ILE A 49 9.18 -5.92 -4.94
C ILE A 49 10.18 -7.04 -5.23
N ALA A 50 10.82 -7.62 -4.20
CA ALA A 50 11.75 -8.74 -4.40
C ALA A 50 11.06 -9.96 -5.03
N LEU A 51 9.87 -10.32 -4.54
CA LEU A 51 9.09 -11.41 -5.11
C LEU A 51 8.81 -11.20 -6.60
N ARG A 52 8.42 -9.99 -6.99
CA ARG A 52 8.15 -9.65 -8.40
C ARG A 52 9.44 -9.60 -9.23
N LEU A 53 10.52 -9.05 -8.69
CA LEU A 53 11.82 -9.01 -9.37
C LEU A 53 12.36 -10.41 -9.64
N LEU A 54 12.24 -11.33 -8.68
CA LEU A 54 12.74 -12.71 -8.79
C LEU A 54 11.77 -13.64 -9.52
N GLY A 55 10.49 -13.36 -9.50
CA GLY A 55 9.43 -14.21 -10.08
C GLY A 55 9.21 -14.03 -11.58
N ARG A 56 9.92 -13.12 -12.25
CA ARG A 56 9.75 -12.83 -13.67
C ARG A 56 11.10 -12.83 -14.39
N ASP A 57 11.10 -13.40 -15.60
CA ASP A 57 12.23 -13.32 -16.51
C ASP A 57 12.18 -11.97 -17.27
N TRP A 58 12.94 -11.00 -16.77
CA TRP A 58 13.00 -9.65 -17.34
C TRP A 58 13.82 -9.59 -18.63
N THR A 59 14.68 -10.58 -18.90
CA THR A 59 15.51 -10.60 -20.12
C THR A 59 14.70 -10.70 -21.38
N ARG A 60 13.47 -11.25 -21.31
CA ARG A 60 12.51 -11.27 -22.42
C ARG A 60 12.16 -9.90 -23.00
N ILE A 61 12.42 -8.84 -22.25
CA ILE A 61 12.24 -7.46 -22.77
C ILE A 61 13.24 -7.20 -23.91
N ALA A 62 14.47 -7.73 -23.81
CA ALA A 62 15.51 -7.55 -24.83
C ALA A 62 15.20 -8.29 -26.15
N ASP A 63 14.42 -9.38 -26.09
CA ASP A 63 14.04 -10.19 -27.25
C ASP A 63 12.76 -9.68 -27.94
N ARG A 64 12.22 -8.55 -27.48
CA ARG A 64 10.96 -8.04 -27.99
C ARG A 64 11.15 -7.40 -29.37
N PRO A 65 10.28 -7.70 -30.37
CA PRO A 65 10.28 -7.03 -31.67
C PRO A 65 10.15 -5.51 -31.51
N ALA A 66 10.85 -4.76 -32.35
CA ALA A 66 10.87 -3.29 -32.29
C ALA A 66 9.46 -2.69 -32.48
N GLU A 67 8.61 -3.35 -33.27
CA GLU A 67 7.22 -2.95 -33.53
C GLU A 67 6.34 -2.98 -32.26
N LEU A 68 6.72 -3.76 -31.26
CA LEU A 68 6.04 -3.86 -29.97
C LEU A 68 6.69 -3.00 -28.90
N THR A 69 7.67 -2.15 -29.25
CA THR A 69 8.35 -1.28 -28.30
C THR A 69 7.97 0.17 -28.51
N GLY A 70 7.82 0.90 -27.41
CA GLY A 70 7.76 2.35 -27.40
C GLY A 70 6.39 2.99 -27.25
N GLY A 71 6.40 4.19 -26.71
CA GLY A 71 5.30 5.15 -26.74
C GLY A 71 4.25 5.06 -25.63
N LEU A 72 4.25 4.03 -24.79
CA LEU A 72 3.15 3.78 -23.84
C LEU A 72 3.45 4.13 -22.38
N THR A 73 4.73 4.22 -22.00
CA THR A 73 5.10 4.46 -20.60
C THR A 73 6.06 5.65 -20.45
N VAL A 74 6.31 6.01 -19.18
CA VAL A 74 7.24 7.10 -18.83
C VAL A 74 8.71 6.83 -19.18
N VAL A 75 9.03 5.59 -19.59
CA VAL A 75 10.38 5.16 -20.01
C VAL A 75 10.50 4.93 -21.51
N SER A 76 9.51 5.31 -22.31
CA SER A 76 9.51 5.15 -23.78
C SER A 76 10.67 5.87 -24.50
N TRP A 77 11.30 6.85 -23.82
CA TRP A 77 12.49 7.54 -24.32
C TRP A 77 13.79 6.75 -24.15
N LEU A 78 13.77 5.64 -23.38
CA LEU A 78 14.96 4.79 -23.22
C LEU A 78 15.17 3.96 -24.48
N PRO A 79 16.42 3.83 -24.94
CA PRO A 79 16.73 2.89 -26.01
C PRO A 79 16.49 1.44 -25.53
N PRO A 80 16.31 0.49 -26.44
CA PRO A 80 16.22 -0.93 -26.12
C PRO A 80 17.42 -1.34 -25.26
N LEU A 81 17.14 -1.91 -24.08
CA LEU A 81 18.19 -2.34 -23.15
C LEU A 81 18.58 -3.80 -23.44
N PRO A 82 19.88 -4.11 -23.50
CA PRO A 82 20.36 -5.48 -23.65
C PRO A 82 20.03 -6.29 -22.38
N ALA A 83 19.90 -7.61 -22.52
CA ALA A 83 19.59 -8.53 -21.44
C ALA A 83 20.50 -8.34 -20.21
N ALA A 84 21.79 -8.12 -20.41
CA ALA A 84 22.75 -7.87 -19.33
C ALA A 84 22.39 -6.61 -18.50
N ALA A 85 21.94 -5.55 -19.14
CA ALA A 85 21.53 -4.31 -18.42
C ALA A 85 20.25 -4.57 -17.60
N LEU A 86 19.29 -5.34 -18.12
CA LEU A 86 18.08 -5.71 -17.39
C LEU A 86 18.39 -6.56 -16.16
N VAL A 87 19.33 -7.50 -16.27
CA VAL A 87 19.83 -8.29 -15.13
C VAL A 87 20.51 -7.40 -14.10
N VAL A 88 21.33 -6.45 -14.51
CA VAL A 88 21.96 -5.48 -13.58
C VAL A 88 20.89 -4.69 -12.81
N VAL A 89 19.88 -4.16 -13.50
CA VAL A 89 18.78 -3.42 -12.84
C VAL A 89 18.03 -4.33 -11.86
N GLN A 90 17.76 -5.58 -12.23
CA GLN A 90 17.13 -6.57 -11.36
C GLN A 90 17.96 -6.84 -10.10
N VAL A 91 19.27 -7.10 -10.26
CA VAL A 91 20.20 -7.37 -9.14
C VAL A 91 20.30 -6.17 -8.20
N LEU A 92 20.40 -4.95 -8.74
CA LEU A 92 20.38 -3.73 -7.95
C LEU A 92 19.08 -3.60 -7.13
N GLY A 93 17.95 -3.90 -7.74
CA GLY A 93 16.66 -3.90 -7.04
C GLY A 93 16.61 -4.88 -5.88
N VAL A 94 17.07 -6.12 -6.08
CA VAL A 94 17.13 -7.16 -5.04
C VAL A 94 18.12 -6.77 -3.94
N ALA A 95 19.29 -6.23 -4.28
CA ALA A 95 20.26 -5.71 -3.31
C ALA A 95 19.67 -4.55 -2.48
N GLY A 96 18.91 -3.67 -3.13
CA GLY A 96 18.14 -2.62 -2.47
C GLY A 96 17.17 -3.18 -1.43
N VAL A 97 16.41 -4.22 -1.76
CA VAL A 97 15.52 -4.91 -0.81
C VAL A 97 16.31 -5.50 0.36
N ALA A 98 17.44 -6.17 0.10
CA ALA A 98 18.29 -6.72 1.15
C ALA A 98 18.80 -5.61 2.11
N ALA A 99 19.11 -4.43 1.60
CA ALA A 99 19.51 -3.27 2.40
C ALA A 99 18.35 -2.74 3.28
N VAL A 100 17.09 -2.78 2.79
CA VAL A 100 15.90 -2.44 3.57
C VAL A 100 15.68 -3.46 4.68
N VAL A 101 15.62 -4.75 4.34
CA VAL A 101 15.32 -5.84 5.29
C VAL A 101 16.39 -5.92 6.38
N SER A 102 17.66 -5.79 6.02
CA SER A 102 18.78 -5.75 6.98
C SER A 102 18.82 -4.46 7.81
N ARG A 103 17.99 -3.45 7.48
CA ARG A 103 17.96 -2.15 8.17
C ARG A 103 19.30 -1.39 8.12
N ARG A 104 20.20 -1.71 7.18
CA ARG A 104 21.47 -1.00 7.03
C ARG A 104 21.30 0.34 6.34
N LEU A 105 20.64 0.36 5.18
CA LEU A 105 20.38 1.54 4.36
C LEU A 105 18.90 1.60 3.94
N PRO A 106 17.94 1.74 4.89
CA PRO A 106 16.52 1.53 4.60
C PRO A 106 15.94 2.54 3.60
N ARG A 107 16.48 3.77 3.53
CA ARG A 107 16.03 4.79 2.56
C ARG A 107 16.64 4.57 1.19
N ALA A 108 17.97 4.52 1.12
CA ALA A 108 18.67 4.33 -0.15
C ALA A 108 18.32 2.97 -0.78
N GLY A 109 18.29 1.90 0.05
CA GLY A 109 17.87 0.57 -0.40
C GLY A 109 16.45 0.57 -0.96
N TYR A 110 15.51 1.26 -0.30
CA TYR A 110 14.14 1.36 -0.79
C TYR A 110 14.06 2.14 -2.11
N ALA A 111 14.78 3.27 -2.21
CA ALA A 111 14.81 4.05 -3.45
C ALA A 111 15.37 3.23 -4.61
N VAL A 112 16.47 2.50 -4.41
CA VAL A 112 17.05 1.62 -5.44
C VAL A 112 16.06 0.50 -5.80
N ALA A 113 15.48 -0.20 -4.82
CA ALA A 113 14.52 -1.28 -5.06
C ALA A 113 13.29 -0.81 -5.85
N TRP A 114 12.69 0.29 -5.41
CA TRP A 114 11.51 0.87 -6.05
C TRP A 114 11.82 1.37 -7.48
N SER A 115 12.92 2.08 -7.68
CA SER A 115 13.30 2.61 -9.00
C SER A 115 13.60 1.47 -9.98
N SER A 116 14.38 0.45 -9.56
CA SER A 116 14.66 -0.73 -10.38
C SER A 116 13.36 -1.43 -10.78
N TYR A 117 12.47 -1.66 -9.83
CA TYR A 117 11.17 -2.29 -10.09
C TYR A 117 10.31 -1.44 -11.03
N THR A 118 10.25 -0.12 -10.82
CA THR A 118 9.48 0.80 -11.67
C THR A 118 9.98 0.79 -13.11
N VAL A 119 11.30 0.86 -13.31
CA VAL A 119 11.88 0.80 -14.66
C VAL A 119 11.57 -0.51 -15.35
N LEU A 120 11.80 -1.66 -14.67
CA LEU A 120 11.55 -2.97 -15.27
C LEU A 120 10.06 -3.19 -15.57
N THR A 121 9.16 -2.78 -14.68
CA THR A 121 7.71 -2.92 -14.92
C THR A 121 7.20 -1.97 -16.00
N ALA A 122 7.76 -0.77 -16.11
CA ALA A 122 7.44 0.17 -17.18
C ALA A 122 7.89 -0.40 -18.53
N LEU A 123 9.13 -0.87 -18.65
CA LEU A 123 9.63 -1.54 -19.86
C LEU A 123 8.83 -2.80 -20.19
N TRP A 124 8.44 -3.60 -19.19
CA TRP A 124 7.57 -4.75 -19.39
C TRP A 124 6.20 -4.33 -19.93
N GLY A 125 5.66 -3.21 -19.45
CA GLY A 125 4.38 -2.66 -19.88
C GLY A 125 4.36 -2.14 -21.32
N GLU A 126 5.52 -1.88 -21.92
CA GLU A 126 5.65 -1.43 -23.31
C GLU A 126 5.64 -2.59 -24.29
N SER A 127 4.55 -3.37 -24.33
CA SER A 127 4.40 -4.53 -25.20
C SER A 127 3.26 -4.38 -26.21
N GLY A 128 3.05 -3.17 -26.74
CA GLY A 128 1.92 -2.85 -27.62
C GLY A 128 0.58 -2.74 -26.89
N LYS A 129 0.51 -3.14 -25.63
CA LYS A 129 -0.65 -3.04 -24.75
C LYS A 129 -0.19 -2.60 -23.36
N VAL A 130 -0.88 -1.59 -22.80
CA VAL A 130 -0.58 -1.14 -21.44
C VAL A 130 -0.89 -2.23 -20.42
N MET A 131 0.15 -2.78 -19.82
CA MET A 131 0.05 -3.77 -18.74
C MET A 131 0.09 -3.05 -17.39
N HIS A 132 -1.05 -2.98 -16.71
CA HIS A 132 -1.18 -2.23 -15.45
C HIS A 132 -1.08 -3.11 -14.17
N ASN A 133 -0.66 -4.36 -14.31
CA ASN A 133 -0.64 -5.34 -13.22
C ASN A 133 0.25 -4.93 -12.03
N ASP A 134 1.28 -4.12 -12.28
CA ASP A 134 2.24 -3.69 -11.27
C ASP A 134 2.06 -2.21 -10.85
N VAL A 135 1.17 -1.46 -11.52
CA VAL A 135 0.98 -0.01 -11.33
C VAL A 135 0.63 0.35 -9.87
N LEU A 136 -0.21 -0.46 -9.21
CA LEU A 136 -0.59 -0.19 -7.82
C LEU A 136 0.63 -0.24 -6.89
N THR A 137 1.52 -1.22 -7.06
CA THR A 137 2.75 -1.33 -6.26
C THR A 137 3.66 -0.12 -6.47
N VAL A 138 3.80 0.32 -7.73
CA VAL A 138 4.60 1.49 -8.08
C VAL A 138 4.02 2.76 -7.46
N THR A 139 2.72 3.02 -7.64
CA THR A 139 2.08 4.26 -7.16
C THR A 139 2.00 4.34 -5.64
N VAL A 140 1.61 3.26 -4.98
CA VAL A 140 1.57 3.18 -3.50
C VAL A 140 2.99 3.25 -2.92
N GLY A 141 3.93 2.56 -3.55
CA GLY A 141 5.33 2.53 -3.15
C GLY A 141 6.04 3.88 -3.25
N ALA A 142 5.69 4.70 -4.25
CA ALA A 142 6.28 6.02 -4.46
C ALA A 142 6.21 6.92 -3.21
N VAL A 143 5.12 6.82 -2.44
CA VAL A 143 4.94 7.59 -1.19
C VAL A 143 6.07 7.34 -0.19
N LEU A 144 6.58 6.12 -0.12
CA LEU A 144 7.60 5.74 0.85
C LEU A 144 9.01 6.24 0.50
N LEU A 145 9.23 6.74 -0.73
CA LEU A 145 10.48 7.41 -1.10
C LEU A 145 10.73 8.65 -0.23
N PHE A 146 9.66 9.34 0.15
CA PHE A 146 9.70 10.53 1.00
C PHE A 146 9.68 10.22 2.51
N ALA A 147 9.64 8.95 2.88
CA ALA A 147 9.53 8.53 4.27
C ALA A 147 10.84 8.66 5.03
N SER A 148 10.77 9.25 6.22
CA SER A 148 11.87 9.29 7.17
C SER A 148 11.84 8.05 8.05
N VAL A 149 12.49 6.96 7.61
CA VAL A 149 12.50 5.67 8.32
C VAL A 149 13.28 5.79 9.64
N PRO A 150 12.74 5.30 10.78
CA PRO A 150 13.46 5.31 12.04
C PRO A 150 14.68 4.39 12.00
N GLY A 151 15.79 4.84 12.60
CA GLY A 151 17.00 4.02 12.76
C GLY A 151 16.75 2.77 13.63
N ARG A 152 17.73 1.86 13.65
CA ARG A 152 17.72 0.68 14.52
C ARG A 152 17.56 1.11 15.98
N GLY A 153 16.71 0.42 16.74
CA GLY A 153 16.42 0.73 18.15
C GLY A 153 15.40 1.85 18.39
N ARG A 154 15.14 2.72 17.41
CA ARG A 154 14.19 3.86 17.57
C ARG A 154 12.78 3.61 17.06
N SER A 155 12.50 2.43 16.56
CA SER A 155 11.20 2.09 15.93
C SER A 155 10.01 2.08 16.92
N GLY A 156 10.26 2.02 18.23
CA GLY A 156 9.21 2.05 19.27
C GLY A 156 8.64 3.45 19.55
N GLY A 157 9.31 4.50 19.11
CA GLY A 157 8.85 5.88 19.34
C GLY A 157 7.68 6.29 18.44
N TRP A 158 7.05 7.43 18.78
CA TRP A 158 5.94 8.02 18.04
C TRP A 158 6.35 9.36 17.44
N SER A 159 6.00 9.59 16.16
CA SER A 159 6.30 10.84 15.46
C SER A 159 5.34 11.07 14.30
N VAL A 160 5.07 12.32 13.94
CA VAL A 160 4.39 12.70 12.70
C VAL A 160 5.18 12.17 11.50
N ARG A 161 6.52 12.25 11.52
CA ARG A 161 7.40 11.78 10.45
C ARG A 161 7.23 10.29 10.12
N TRP A 162 6.79 9.50 11.09
CA TRP A 162 6.57 8.05 10.91
C TRP A 162 5.10 7.69 10.71
N GLY A 163 4.21 8.58 11.13
CA GLY A 163 2.76 8.36 11.06
C GLY A 163 2.17 8.64 9.69
N TRP A 164 2.64 9.71 9.00
CA TRP A 164 2.04 10.12 7.73
C TRP A 164 2.32 9.15 6.57
N PRO A 165 3.54 8.54 6.38
CA PRO A 165 3.79 7.77 5.16
C PRO A 165 2.90 6.53 5.00
N PRO A 166 2.67 5.69 6.05
CA PRO A 166 1.75 4.57 5.92
C PRO A 166 0.31 5.00 5.68
N ARG A 167 -0.11 6.17 6.22
CA ARG A 167 -1.45 6.72 5.97
C ARG A 167 -1.59 7.25 4.55
N ALA A 168 -0.55 7.93 4.05
CA ALA A 168 -0.53 8.39 2.67
C ALA A 168 -0.53 7.20 1.68
N ALA A 169 0.23 6.13 1.96
CA ALA A 169 0.16 4.89 1.19
C ALA A 169 -1.25 4.28 1.19
N LEU A 170 -1.93 4.29 2.35
CA LEU A 170 -3.32 3.85 2.47
C LEU A 170 -4.28 4.75 1.68
N ALA A 171 -4.07 6.07 1.69
CA ALA A 171 -4.87 7.02 0.94
C ALA A 171 -4.68 6.84 -0.58
N VAL A 172 -3.44 6.64 -1.05
CA VAL A 172 -3.16 6.35 -2.46
C VAL A 172 -3.81 5.04 -2.88
N LEU A 173 -3.72 3.99 -2.06
CA LEU A 173 -4.41 2.72 -2.28
C LEU A 173 -5.92 2.94 -2.45
N ALA A 174 -6.54 3.69 -1.55
CA ALA A 174 -7.98 4.02 -1.61
C ALA A 174 -8.34 4.79 -2.89
N THR A 175 -7.51 5.77 -3.26
CA THR A 175 -7.72 6.61 -4.43
C THR A 175 -7.61 5.80 -5.73
N VAL A 176 -6.62 4.91 -5.84
CA VAL A 176 -6.46 4.07 -7.05
C VAL A 176 -7.66 3.16 -7.24
N TYR A 177 -8.12 2.46 -6.19
CA TYR A 177 -9.32 1.62 -6.31
C TYR A 177 -10.56 2.45 -6.65
N TRP A 178 -10.75 3.60 -5.99
CA TRP A 178 -11.87 4.48 -6.28
C TRP A 178 -11.85 4.98 -7.72
N LEU A 179 -10.67 5.37 -8.23
CA LEU A 179 -10.52 5.83 -9.62
C LEU A 179 -10.81 4.72 -10.64
N THR A 180 -10.43 3.45 -10.35
CA THR A 180 -10.79 2.34 -11.24
C THR A 180 -12.29 2.15 -11.34
N GLY A 181 -13.01 2.20 -10.22
CA GLY A 181 -14.49 2.16 -10.23
C GLY A 181 -15.12 3.38 -10.91
N ALA A 182 -14.60 4.57 -10.62
CA ALA A 182 -15.09 5.81 -11.22
C ALA A 182 -14.90 5.85 -12.75
N GLN A 183 -13.78 5.32 -13.26
CA GLN A 183 -13.55 5.21 -14.71
C GLN A 183 -14.54 4.25 -15.38
N LYS A 184 -14.88 3.13 -14.75
CA LYS A 184 -15.91 2.22 -15.26
C LYS A 184 -17.25 2.92 -15.40
N LEU A 185 -17.67 3.66 -14.36
CA LEU A 185 -18.91 4.45 -14.42
C LEU A 185 -18.84 5.57 -15.46
N ARG A 186 -17.70 6.25 -15.59
CA ARG A 186 -17.53 7.35 -16.54
C ARG A 186 -17.64 6.86 -18.00
N HIS A 187 -17.09 5.68 -18.33
CA HIS A 187 -17.05 5.20 -19.70
C HIS A 187 -18.25 4.36 -20.10
N SER A 188 -18.83 3.61 -19.17
CA SER A 188 -19.93 2.69 -19.45
C SER A 188 -21.19 3.00 -18.66
N GLY A 189 -21.15 3.93 -17.71
CA GLY A 189 -22.31 4.23 -16.87
C GLY A 189 -22.81 2.98 -16.11
N PRO A 190 -24.11 2.91 -15.82
CA PRO A 190 -24.72 1.76 -15.16
C PRO A 190 -24.65 0.49 -16.01
N GLU A 191 -24.45 0.62 -17.33
CA GLU A 191 -24.32 -0.51 -18.26
C GLU A 191 -23.10 -1.40 -17.93
N TRP A 192 -22.11 -0.87 -17.21
CA TRP A 192 -21.03 -1.69 -16.68
C TRP A 192 -21.54 -2.90 -15.89
N VAL A 193 -22.64 -2.73 -15.16
CA VAL A 193 -23.25 -3.76 -14.31
C VAL A 193 -24.49 -4.37 -14.96
N LEU A 194 -25.34 -3.55 -15.58
CA LEU A 194 -26.67 -3.94 -16.05
C LEU A 194 -26.69 -4.65 -17.40
N SER A 195 -25.59 -4.54 -18.17
CA SER A 195 -25.46 -5.23 -19.46
C SER A 195 -24.88 -6.64 -19.29
N ASP A 196 -24.63 -7.31 -20.41
CA ASP A 196 -23.94 -8.59 -20.50
C ASP A 196 -22.40 -8.46 -20.60
N ASN A 197 -21.85 -7.25 -20.31
CA ASN A 197 -20.43 -6.96 -20.44
C ASN A 197 -19.56 -7.98 -19.69
N MET A 198 -19.90 -8.30 -18.42
CA MET A 198 -19.13 -9.28 -17.65
C MET A 198 -19.25 -10.70 -18.24
N ALA A 199 -20.42 -11.06 -18.76
CA ALA A 199 -20.62 -12.35 -19.44
C ALA A 199 -19.71 -12.43 -20.68
N TRP A 200 -19.61 -11.37 -21.48
CA TRP A 200 -18.71 -11.29 -22.64
C TRP A 200 -17.24 -11.41 -22.22
N VAL A 201 -16.80 -10.69 -21.19
CA VAL A 201 -15.42 -10.76 -20.66
C VAL A 201 -15.09 -12.20 -20.25
N LEU A 202 -16.01 -12.88 -19.57
CA LEU A 202 -15.82 -14.26 -19.14
C LEU A 202 -15.78 -15.24 -20.32
N ARG A 203 -16.67 -15.09 -21.34
CA ARG A 203 -16.67 -15.96 -22.53
C ARG A 203 -15.40 -15.83 -23.36
N GLN A 204 -14.91 -14.60 -23.55
CA GLN A 204 -13.72 -14.35 -24.36
C GLN A 204 -12.41 -14.64 -23.64
N GLY A 205 -12.39 -14.43 -22.31
CA GLY A 205 -11.17 -14.51 -21.50
C GLY A 205 -11.03 -15.80 -20.71
N ALA A 206 -12.04 -16.69 -20.73
CA ALA A 206 -12.00 -17.91 -19.93
C ALA A 206 -10.84 -18.83 -20.35
N VAL A 207 -9.92 -19.08 -19.41
CA VAL A 207 -8.74 -19.91 -19.62
C VAL A 207 -8.47 -20.81 -18.42
N GLY A 208 -7.78 -21.91 -18.66
CA GLY A 208 -7.27 -22.77 -17.60
C GLY A 208 -8.33 -23.45 -16.74
N HIS A 209 -8.04 -23.60 -15.46
CA HIS A 209 -8.83 -24.42 -14.52
C HIS A 209 -10.23 -23.86 -14.24
N GLY A 210 -10.44 -22.57 -14.35
CA GLY A 210 -11.70 -21.89 -14.08
C GLY A 210 -12.61 -21.74 -15.30
N ALA A 211 -12.19 -22.16 -16.50
CA ALA A 211 -12.92 -21.89 -17.74
C ALA A 211 -14.37 -22.39 -17.73
N GLN A 212 -14.62 -23.61 -17.25
CA GLN A 212 -15.99 -24.15 -17.17
C GLN A 212 -16.88 -23.32 -16.26
N VAL A 213 -16.37 -22.92 -15.09
CA VAL A 213 -17.13 -22.08 -14.15
C VAL A 213 -17.32 -20.68 -14.73
N ALA A 214 -16.32 -20.12 -15.41
CA ALA A 214 -16.44 -18.84 -16.07
C ALA A 214 -17.52 -18.84 -17.16
N HIS A 215 -17.59 -19.90 -17.99
CA HIS A 215 -18.65 -20.06 -18.98
C HIS A 215 -20.02 -20.24 -18.29
N TRP A 216 -20.10 -21.05 -17.25
CA TRP A 216 -21.35 -21.19 -16.47
C TRP A 216 -21.83 -19.84 -15.92
N VAL A 217 -20.93 -19.04 -15.33
CA VAL A 217 -21.25 -17.68 -14.85
C VAL A 217 -21.72 -16.79 -16.01
N ALA A 218 -21.06 -16.87 -17.17
CA ALA A 218 -21.40 -16.08 -18.35
C ALA A 218 -22.78 -16.44 -18.93
N ASP A 219 -23.20 -17.69 -18.80
CA ASP A 219 -24.52 -18.15 -19.24
C ASP A 219 -25.64 -17.77 -18.27
N HIS A 220 -25.30 -17.32 -17.06
CA HIS A 220 -26.23 -16.85 -16.03
C HIS A 220 -26.09 -15.34 -15.84
N LEU A 221 -26.82 -14.55 -16.64
CA LEU A 221 -26.68 -13.08 -16.70
C LEU A 221 -26.72 -12.44 -15.31
N VAL A 222 -27.65 -12.79 -14.45
CA VAL A 222 -27.78 -12.24 -13.10
C VAL A 222 -26.51 -12.50 -12.27
N VAL A 223 -25.91 -13.68 -12.39
CA VAL A 223 -24.67 -14.01 -11.66
C VAL A 223 -23.50 -13.17 -12.17
N SER A 224 -23.37 -13.02 -13.47
CA SER A 224 -22.33 -12.17 -14.05
C SER A 224 -22.50 -10.70 -13.69
N GLN A 225 -23.73 -10.19 -13.64
CA GLN A 225 -24.06 -8.84 -13.19
C GLN A 225 -23.76 -8.63 -11.68
N LEU A 226 -24.05 -9.63 -10.83
CA LEU A 226 -23.69 -9.57 -9.40
C LEU A 226 -22.17 -9.52 -9.20
N LEU A 227 -21.38 -10.25 -10.00
CA LEU A 227 -19.92 -10.16 -9.95
C LEU A 227 -19.42 -8.79 -10.40
N ALA A 228 -19.97 -8.25 -11.49
CA ALA A 228 -19.64 -6.90 -11.97
C ALA A 228 -19.99 -5.84 -10.92
N GLY A 229 -21.18 -5.91 -10.34
CA GLY A 229 -21.65 -5.02 -9.29
C GLY A 229 -20.83 -5.12 -8.02
N GLY A 230 -20.47 -6.33 -7.59
CA GLY A 230 -19.61 -6.56 -6.43
C GLY A 230 -18.21 -5.95 -6.61
N ALA A 231 -17.58 -6.15 -7.77
CA ALA A 231 -16.29 -5.55 -8.09
C ALA A 231 -16.38 -4.01 -8.11
N LEU A 232 -17.38 -3.45 -8.78
CA LEU A 232 -17.60 -2.00 -8.84
C LEU A 232 -17.87 -1.41 -7.45
N ALA A 233 -18.69 -2.07 -6.65
CA ALA A 233 -18.99 -1.62 -5.28
C ALA A 233 -17.74 -1.63 -4.40
N LEU A 234 -16.90 -2.68 -4.47
CA LEU A 234 -15.65 -2.75 -3.75
C LEU A 234 -14.71 -1.61 -4.13
N GLU A 235 -14.57 -1.33 -5.43
CA GLU A 235 -13.72 -0.26 -5.95
C GLU A 235 -14.21 1.13 -5.51
N LEU A 236 -15.48 1.45 -5.71
CA LEU A 236 -16.04 2.76 -5.36
C LEU A 236 -16.07 3.02 -3.86
N THR A 237 -16.27 1.98 -3.05
CA THR A 237 -16.34 2.11 -1.60
C THR A 237 -14.99 1.92 -0.90
N ALA A 238 -13.90 1.67 -1.65
CA ALA A 238 -12.56 1.50 -1.09
C ALA A 238 -12.15 2.61 -0.10
N PRO A 239 -12.43 3.91 -0.35
CA PRO A 239 -12.12 4.96 0.63
C PRO A 239 -12.83 4.75 1.97
N LEU A 240 -14.06 4.25 1.98
CA LEU A 240 -14.82 3.99 3.21
C LEU A 240 -14.23 2.81 3.99
N TRP A 241 -13.92 1.70 3.29
CA TRP A 241 -13.29 0.54 3.90
C TRP A 241 -11.93 0.89 4.52
N LEU A 242 -11.13 1.69 3.83
CA LEU A 242 -9.77 2.02 4.24
C LEU A 242 -9.72 3.19 5.26
N ALA A 243 -10.74 4.04 5.32
CA ALA A 243 -10.85 5.06 6.36
C ALA A 243 -11.00 4.43 7.76
N VAL A 244 -11.81 3.37 7.88
CA VAL A 244 -12.10 2.73 9.15
C VAL A 244 -11.11 1.60 9.44
N ARG A 245 -10.38 1.69 10.57
CA ARG A 245 -9.35 0.69 10.92
C ARG A 245 -9.85 -0.75 10.93
N ARG A 246 -11.06 -0.99 11.42
CA ARG A 246 -11.62 -2.34 11.59
C ARG A 246 -11.92 -3.03 10.26
N THR A 247 -12.22 -2.25 9.21
CA THR A 247 -12.58 -2.77 7.89
C THR A 247 -11.39 -2.94 6.93
N ARG A 248 -10.21 -2.40 7.26
CA ARG A 248 -9.02 -2.49 6.40
C ARG A 248 -8.59 -3.91 6.07
N ALA A 249 -8.57 -4.79 7.07
CA ALA A 249 -8.22 -6.21 6.85
C ALA A 249 -9.29 -6.92 6.01
N LEU A 250 -10.56 -6.60 6.22
CA LEU A 250 -11.67 -7.14 5.41
C LEU A 250 -11.56 -6.68 3.96
N PHE A 251 -11.17 -5.41 3.73
CA PHE A 251 -10.89 -4.92 2.39
C PHE A 251 -9.79 -5.72 1.70
N ALA A 252 -8.68 -6.00 2.41
CA ALA A 252 -7.60 -6.81 1.84
C ALA A 252 -8.08 -8.24 1.49
N VAL A 253 -8.95 -8.83 2.30
CA VAL A 253 -9.58 -10.14 1.99
C VAL A 253 -10.50 -10.04 0.78
N ALA A 254 -11.33 -9.00 0.69
CA ALA A 254 -12.23 -8.81 -0.46
C ALA A 254 -11.43 -8.60 -1.76
N VAL A 255 -10.34 -7.83 -1.71
CA VAL A 255 -9.38 -7.67 -2.82
C VAL A 255 -8.74 -9.00 -3.21
N LEU A 256 -8.32 -9.80 -2.23
CA LEU A 256 -7.78 -11.14 -2.49
C LEU A 256 -8.81 -12.00 -3.23
N LEU A 257 -10.04 -12.07 -2.74
CA LEU A 257 -11.10 -12.88 -3.35
C LEU A 257 -11.40 -12.42 -4.78
N MET A 258 -11.56 -11.11 -4.99
CA MET A 258 -11.83 -10.53 -6.31
C MET A 258 -10.71 -10.83 -7.31
N HIS A 259 -9.46 -10.59 -6.96
CA HIS A 259 -8.35 -10.81 -7.90
C HIS A 259 -8.00 -12.29 -8.07
N THR A 260 -8.23 -13.13 -7.06
CA THR A 260 -8.07 -14.58 -7.21
C THR A 260 -9.13 -15.13 -8.17
N SER A 261 -10.37 -14.63 -8.14
CA SER A 261 -11.38 -15.04 -9.12
C SER A 261 -11.02 -14.58 -10.54
N ILE A 262 -10.47 -13.38 -10.71
CA ILE A 262 -9.97 -12.89 -12.00
C ILE A 262 -8.84 -13.79 -12.52
N TRP A 263 -7.89 -14.15 -11.66
CA TRP A 263 -6.83 -15.08 -12.04
C TRP A 263 -7.36 -16.45 -12.41
N TRP A 264 -8.29 -16.99 -11.62
CA TRP A 264 -8.83 -18.32 -11.83
C TRP A 264 -9.71 -18.42 -13.09
N PHE A 265 -10.51 -17.40 -13.37
CA PHE A 265 -11.39 -17.37 -14.57
C PHE A 265 -10.67 -16.93 -15.84
N LEU A 266 -9.79 -15.93 -15.73
CA LEU A 266 -9.22 -15.23 -16.89
C LEU A 266 -7.72 -15.42 -17.03
N GLY A 267 -7.04 -16.11 -16.12
CA GLY A 267 -5.58 -16.28 -16.13
C GLY A 267 -4.78 -14.99 -15.90
N LEU A 268 -5.43 -13.89 -15.51
CA LEU A 268 -4.77 -12.59 -15.35
C LEU A 268 -4.12 -12.47 -13.99
N ASP A 269 -2.79 -12.28 -13.95
CA ASP A 269 -2.03 -12.12 -12.72
C ASP A 269 -2.13 -10.70 -12.15
N TYR A 270 -2.92 -10.53 -11.10
CA TYR A 270 -3.00 -9.34 -10.28
C TYR A 270 -2.42 -9.54 -8.88
N SER A 271 -1.52 -10.49 -8.69
CA SER A 271 -0.91 -10.78 -7.39
C SER A 271 -0.22 -9.55 -6.78
N ALA A 272 0.39 -8.69 -7.60
CA ALA A 272 0.98 -7.44 -7.13
C ALA A 272 -0.06 -6.50 -6.48
N TRP A 273 -1.29 -6.43 -7.01
CA TRP A 273 -2.38 -5.63 -6.42
C TRP A 273 -2.81 -6.19 -5.07
N VAL A 274 -3.04 -7.50 -5.00
CA VAL A 274 -3.42 -8.20 -3.77
C VAL A 274 -2.38 -8.00 -2.67
N LEU A 275 -1.13 -8.26 -3.01
CA LEU A 275 -0.02 -8.16 -2.06
C LEU A 275 0.24 -6.71 -1.63
N THR A 276 0.06 -5.73 -2.52
CA THR A 276 0.16 -4.30 -2.17
C THR A 276 -0.96 -3.91 -1.19
N ALA A 277 -2.20 -4.29 -1.49
CA ALA A 277 -3.33 -4.03 -0.59
C ALA A 277 -3.10 -4.66 0.78
N ALA A 278 -2.64 -5.92 0.83
CA ALA A 278 -2.33 -6.61 2.08
C ALA A 278 -1.15 -5.95 2.82
N ALA A 279 -0.05 -5.60 2.12
CA ALA A 279 1.14 -4.99 2.71
C ALA A 279 0.87 -3.65 3.40
N VAL A 280 -0.16 -2.92 2.94
CA VAL A 280 -0.54 -1.63 3.52
C VAL A 280 -1.72 -1.79 4.49
N ALA A 281 -2.82 -2.41 4.06
CA ALA A 281 -4.06 -2.43 4.81
C ALA A 281 -3.98 -3.31 6.07
N VAL A 282 -3.31 -4.48 6.01
CA VAL A 282 -3.22 -5.40 7.15
C VAL A 282 -2.44 -4.80 8.31
N PRO A 283 -1.20 -4.28 8.16
CA PRO A 283 -0.52 -3.61 9.25
C PRO A 283 -1.32 -2.42 9.79
N MET A 284 -1.96 -1.66 8.90
CA MET A 284 -2.74 -0.48 9.26
C MET A 284 -4.09 -0.81 9.93
N SER A 285 -4.55 -2.06 9.91
CA SER A 285 -5.74 -2.53 10.64
C SER A 285 -5.45 -2.79 12.12
N LEU A 286 -4.21 -3.07 12.46
CA LEU A 286 -3.81 -3.41 13.83
C LEU A 286 -3.88 -2.19 14.77
N ARG A 287 -4.13 -2.46 16.05
CA ARG A 287 -4.03 -1.43 17.09
C ARG A 287 -2.63 -0.82 17.08
N PRO A 288 -2.50 0.49 17.39
CA PRO A 288 -1.19 1.16 17.37
C PRO A 288 -0.15 0.56 18.32
N GLU A 289 -0.56 -0.19 19.32
CA GLU A 289 0.32 -0.83 20.32
C GLU A 289 0.79 -2.22 19.88
N ARG A 290 0.13 -2.85 18.87
CA ARG A 290 0.43 -4.20 18.39
C ARG A 290 1.27 -4.15 17.14
N ARG A 291 2.34 -4.94 17.09
CA ARG A 291 3.15 -5.18 15.88
C ARG A 291 2.59 -6.37 15.11
N LEU A 292 2.86 -6.41 13.81
CA LEU A 292 2.49 -7.55 12.97
C LEU A 292 3.14 -8.85 13.48
N VAL A 293 4.41 -8.79 13.89
CA VAL A 293 5.14 -9.93 14.46
C VAL A 293 4.49 -10.48 15.73
N ASP A 294 3.85 -9.65 16.54
CA ASP A 294 3.17 -10.09 17.77
C ASP A 294 1.90 -10.88 17.43
N VAL A 295 1.21 -10.50 16.36
CA VAL A 295 0.06 -11.25 15.85
C VAL A 295 0.48 -12.59 15.30
N VAL A 296 1.52 -12.64 14.47
CA VAL A 296 2.05 -13.88 13.88
C VAL A 296 2.53 -14.83 14.96
N ARG A 297 3.22 -14.32 15.99
CA ARG A 297 3.73 -15.12 17.13
C ARG A 297 2.67 -15.39 18.21
N ARG A 298 1.42 -14.99 18.01
CA ARG A 298 0.30 -15.13 18.97
C ARG A 298 0.63 -14.57 20.37
N ARG A 299 1.48 -13.54 20.45
CA ARG A 299 1.81 -12.91 21.71
C ARG A 299 0.62 -12.08 22.20
N PRO A 300 0.30 -12.14 23.54
CA PRO A 300 -0.73 -11.28 24.11
C PRO A 300 -0.37 -9.80 23.88
N ALA A 301 -1.39 -8.96 23.77
CA ALA A 301 -1.17 -7.52 23.67
C ALA A 301 -0.51 -7.03 24.99
N PRO A 302 0.48 -6.13 24.93
CA PRO A 302 1.00 -5.53 26.13
C PRO A 302 -0.15 -4.84 26.87
N PRO A 303 -0.17 -4.91 28.23
CA PRO A 303 -1.20 -4.22 29.00
C PRO A 303 -1.20 -2.72 28.65
N PRO A 304 -2.37 -2.06 28.67
CA PRO A 304 -2.42 -0.62 28.49
C PRO A 304 -1.49 0.03 29.51
N ALA A 305 -0.66 0.97 29.07
CA ALA A 305 0.22 1.71 29.98
C ALA A 305 -0.62 2.26 31.13
N ALA A 306 -0.26 1.91 32.36
CA ALA A 306 -0.90 2.46 33.53
C ALA A 306 -0.90 3.99 33.43
N PRO A 307 -1.99 4.68 33.82
CA PRO A 307 -1.98 6.12 33.85
C PRO A 307 -0.82 6.56 34.74
N GLU A 308 0.11 7.33 34.21
CA GLU A 308 1.19 7.93 34.99
C GLU A 308 0.52 8.67 36.17
N ARG A 309 0.78 8.21 37.38
CA ARG A 309 0.39 8.98 38.59
C ARG A 309 0.95 10.39 38.39
N PRO A 310 0.16 11.44 38.62
CA PRO A 310 0.70 12.79 38.66
C PRO A 310 1.89 12.77 39.60
N THR A 311 3.07 13.06 39.12
CA THR A 311 4.23 13.28 39.98
C THR A 311 3.80 14.36 40.93
N ALA A 312 3.66 14.04 42.21
CA ALA A 312 3.37 15.01 43.25
C ALA A 312 4.39 16.16 43.07
N LEU A 313 3.86 17.35 42.84
CA LEU A 313 4.69 18.55 42.80
C LEU A 313 5.47 18.54 44.14
N THR A 314 6.76 18.28 44.06
CA THR A 314 7.65 18.50 45.22
C THR A 314 7.40 19.92 45.64
N PRO A 315 6.97 20.17 46.89
CA PRO A 315 6.79 21.54 47.37
C PRO A 315 8.13 22.25 47.16
N ALA A 316 8.08 23.41 46.53
CA ALA A 316 9.24 24.28 46.40
C ALA A 316 9.82 24.51 47.78
N GLY A 317 11.02 23.98 48.03
CA GLY A 317 11.71 24.18 49.28
C GLY A 317 11.78 25.68 49.58
N ASP A 318 11.43 26.04 50.79
CA ASP A 318 11.53 27.38 51.34
C ASP A 318 12.92 27.97 51.04
N ALA A 319 12.95 28.89 50.08
CA ALA A 319 14.12 29.72 49.86
C ALA A 319 14.28 30.62 51.11
N ALA A 320 15.18 30.25 51.99
CA ALA A 320 15.58 31.07 53.10
C ALA A 320 16.00 32.46 52.61
N LEU A 321 15.27 33.48 53.02
CA LEU A 321 15.61 34.89 52.80
C LEU A 321 16.96 35.19 53.45
N PRO A 322 17.92 35.85 52.78
CA PRO A 322 19.15 36.30 53.43
C PRO A 322 18.83 37.43 54.42
N ALA A 323 19.41 37.34 55.64
CA ALA A 323 19.30 38.34 56.65
C ALA A 323 19.88 39.69 56.22
N PRO A 324 19.27 40.84 56.64
CA PRO A 324 19.79 42.16 56.30
C PRO A 324 21.06 42.46 57.13
N ARG A 325 22.05 43.02 56.45
CA ARG A 325 23.19 43.68 57.11
C ARG A 325 22.88 45.15 57.27
#